data_f298b632183f95124e47b4401fb75ea6
#
_entry.id   f298b632183f95124e47b4401fb75ea6
#
_cell.length_a   1.000
_cell.length_b   1.000
_cell.length_c   1.000
_cell.angle_alpha   90.00
_cell.angle_beta   90.00
_cell.angle_gamma   90.00
#
_symmetry.space_group_name_H-M   'P 1'
#
loop_
_entity.id
_entity.type
_entity.pdbx_description
1 polymer ?
#
loop_
_entity_poly.entity_id
_entity_poly.type
_entity_poly.pdbx_seq_one_letter_code
_entity_poly.pdbx_strand_id
1 'polypeptide(L)'
;MKEWIVEGDACEGRFLGSFASAAAGEGRGQVAWALRYDDEEGRRASAAIPYSPFMAKPVEEADLPELNRSLIAHVANIVKLWKDGSSEGKEVAPPRQDPLRAGRLRWDGATFVLEVGADTELLVVGDLHGCYNNFIAILEQSDFCARVEGGEDVFLVFLGDFFDRGLRTIEGILPTLFALIEKYPGRVLPLQGNHELVLPARGGGIQPYSSPSDTWDFWAGHLSAEALGALGQFFNKAVPLMLFCSNGVVVSHAGIPDDDFVAGMKGVEDLARLEGARALSPTALNILWTDPAEGPFYRIRNPIHSPFGTRQFDAFMGKVGATLLVRGHEAKADGVEFTYPGRLVTVFSAGGALNPDAGGSYPRVRPRYLRIRGRELVASAIRWDS
;
A
#
# COMPACT_ATOMS: atom_id res chain seq x y z
N MET A 1 -27.84 4.36 19.60
CA MET A 1 -28.43 3.51 18.55
C MET A 1 -27.90 4.02 17.22
N LYS A 2 -27.10 3.22 16.53
CA LYS A 2 -26.59 3.56 15.20
C LYS A 2 -27.57 2.96 14.21
N GLU A 3 -28.38 3.78 13.55
CA GLU A 3 -29.19 3.33 12.45
C GLU A 3 -28.36 3.35 11.17
N TRP A 4 -28.15 2.20 10.60
CA TRP A 4 -27.62 2.03 9.26
C TRP A 4 -28.84 2.00 8.33
N ILE A 5 -28.98 3.00 7.48
CA ILE A 5 -30.00 2.97 6.44
C ILE A 5 -29.43 2.19 5.27
N VAL A 6 -29.97 1.00 5.06
CA VAL A 6 -29.75 0.20 3.84
C VAL A 6 -30.92 0.55 2.92
N GLU A 7 -30.69 1.36 1.89
CA GLU A 7 -31.65 1.55 0.82
C GLU A 7 -31.23 0.72 -0.39
N GLY A 8 -32.04 -0.24 -0.77
CA GLY A 8 -31.90 -1.01 -1.99
C GLY A 8 -32.25 -2.48 -1.82
N ASP A 9 -32.97 -3.02 -2.79
CA ASP A 9 -33.27 -4.46 -2.90
C ASP A 9 -31.98 -5.28 -3.03
N ALA A 10 -32.06 -6.56 -2.67
CA ALA A 10 -30.98 -7.47 -2.31
C ALA A 10 -29.84 -7.70 -3.34
N CYS A 11 -29.67 -6.89 -4.35
CA CYS A 11 -28.64 -7.00 -5.40
C CYS A 11 -27.81 -5.72 -5.65
N GLU A 12 -28.13 -4.59 -5.05
CA GLU A 12 -27.32 -3.37 -5.15
C GLU A 12 -26.83 -2.95 -3.77
N GLY A 13 -25.67 -3.40 -3.37
CA GLY A 13 -25.02 -3.01 -2.12
C GLY A 13 -24.46 -1.59 -2.19
N ARG A 14 -25.31 -0.57 -2.10
CA ARG A 14 -24.87 0.82 -1.92
C ARG A 14 -24.90 1.17 -0.44
N PHE A 15 -23.73 1.37 0.15
CA PHE A 15 -23.63 1.96 1.47
C PHE A 15 -23.41 3.48 1.34
N LEU A 16 -24.46 4.25 1.57
CA LEU A 16 -24.35 5.69 1.80
C LEU A 16 -24.28 5.94 3.30
N GLY A 17 -23.07 6.14 3.82
CA GLY A 17 -22.89 6.57 5.21
C GLY A 17 -22.85 8.09 5.29
N SER A 18 -23.96 8.76 5.60
CA SER A 18 -23.91 10.13 6.08
C SER A 18 -23.69 10.10 7.59
N PHE A 19 -22.56 10.59 8.05
CA PHE A 19 -22.24 10.62 9.47
C PHE A 19 -22.58 12.00 10.04
N ALA A 20 -23.64 12.07 10.83
CA ALA A 20 -23.87 13.20 11.71
C ALA A 20 -23.07 12.98 12.99
N SER A 21 -22.05 13.81 13.25
CA SER A 21 -21.32 13.77 14.51
C SER A 21 -22.10 14.48 15.59
N ALA A 22 -22.32 13.77 16.66
CA ALA A 22 -22.65 14.38 17.94
C ALA A 22 -21.35 14.64 18.70
N ALA A 23 -20.67 15.75 18.37
CA ALA A 23 -19.63 16.33 19.22
C ALA A 23 -19.55 17.82 18.90
N ALA A 24 -19.87 18.62 19.90
CA ALA A 24 -19.79 20.06 19.84
C ALA A 24 -18.34 20.53 19.64
N GLY A 25 -18.11 21.29 18.59
CA GLY A 25 -16.88 21.98 18.25
C GLY A 25 -17.12 22.76 16.97
N GLU A 26 -17.34 24.04 17.12
CA GLU A 26 -17.70 24.95 16.03
C GLU A 26 -16.69 24.96 14.90
N GLY A 27 -17.13 24.80 13.65
CA GLY A 27 -16.57 25.53 12.53
C GLY A 27 -15.75 24.82 11.48
N ARG A 28 -15.81 23.47 11.29
CA ARG A 28 -15.41 22.83 10.03
C ARG A 28 -16.46 21.82 9.61
N GLY A 29 -17.11 22.07 8.48
CA GLY A 29 -18.07 21.14 7.91
C GLY A 29 -17.48 19.73 7.84
N GLN A 30 -18.19 18.76 8.38
CA GLN A 30 -17.79 17.36 8.33
C GLN A 30 -17.71 16.89 6.89
N VAL A 31 -16.56 16.38 6.53
CA VAL A 31 -16.29 15.82 5.23
C VAL A 31 -16.77 14.38 5.25
N ALA A 32 -17.86 14.09 4.55
CA ALA A 32 -18.34 12.73 4.37
C ALA A 32 -17.61 12.03 3.20
N TRP A 33 -17.16 10.81 3.42
CA TRP A 33 -16.66 9.90 2.40
C TRP A 33 -17.73 8.86 2.08
N ALA A 34 -17.96 8.58 0.79
CA ALA A 34 -18.94 7.60 0.35
C ALA A 34 -18.23 6.35 -0.17
N LEU A 35 -18.46 5.20 0.45
CA LEU A 35 -17.98 3.90 -0.02
C LEU A 35 -19.06 3.22 -0.87
N ARG A 36 -18.64 2.70 -2.01
CA ARG A 36 -19.43 1.78 -2.85
C ARG A 36 -18.67 0.48 -3.05
N TYR A 37 -19.42 -0.59 -3.27
CA TYR A 37 -18.87 -1.88 -3.67
C TYR A 37 -19.15 -2.10 -5.15
N ASP A 38 -18.14 -2.45 -5.91
CA ASP A 38 -18.21 -2.79 -7.32
C ASP A 38 -18.27 -4.32 -7.48
N ASP A 39 -19.43 -4.89 -7.13
CA ASP A 39 -19.64 -6.34 -7.19
C ASP A 39 -20.26 -6.80 -8.52
N GLU A 40 -20.94 -5.91 -9.26
CA GLU A 40 -21.72 -6.27 -10.44
C GLU A 40 -21.12 -5.85 -11.78
N GLU A 41 -20.39 -4.77 -11.85
CA GLU A 41 -19.86 -4.23 -13.09
C GLU A 41 -18.39 -4.54 -13.36
N GLY A 42 -17.79 -5.43 -12.60
CA GLY A 42 -16.47 -5.91 -12.96
C GLY A 42 -16.54 -6.42 -14.38
N ARG A 43 -15.99 -5.65 -15.34
CA ARG A 43 -15.76 -6.15 -16.69
C ARG A 43 -15.22 -7.56 -16.52
N ARG A 44 -15.87 -8.55 -17.13
CA ARG A 44 -15.35 -9.91 -17.16
C ARG A 44 -13.91 -9.78 -17.61
N ALA A 45 -12.97 -10.08 -16.72
CA ALA A 45 -11.63 -10.38 -17.16
C ALA A 45 -11.80 -11.38 -18.30
N SER A 46 -11.27 -11.08 -19.47
CA SER A 46 -11.51 -11.91 -20.64
C SER A 46 -11.05 -13.32 -20.31
N ALA A 47 -11.89 -14.29 -20.66
CA ALA A 47 -11.56 -15.70 -20.53
C ALA A 47 -10.19 -15.95 -21.17
N ALA A 48 -9.28 -16.53 -20.43
CA ALA A 48 -7.84 -16.62 -20.68
C ALA A 48 -7.17 -15.24 -20.57
N ILE A 49 -6.47 -15.02 -19.45
CA ILE A 49 -5.50 -13.94 -19.37
C ILE A 49 -4.53 -14.16 -20.53
N PRO A 50 -4.68 -13.42 -21.68
CA PRO A 50 -3.72 -13.58 -22.74
C PRO A 50 -2.40 -13.19 -22.13
N TYR A 51 -1.36 -13.98 -22.34
CA TYR A 51 0.01 -13.77 -21.94
C TYR A 51 0.29 -12.28 -21.63
N SER A 52 0.03 -11.91 -20.37
CA SER A 52 0.36 -10.56 -19.93
C SER A 52 1.86 -10.41 -20.06
N PRO A 53 2.40 -9.35 -20.67
CA PRO A 53 3.84 -9.11 -20.68
C PRO A 53 4.44 -9.05 -19.29
N PHE A 54 3.58 -8.98 -18.25
CA PHE A 54 3.93 -9.01 -16.84
C PHE A 54 3.87 -10.41 -16.20
N MET A 55 3.41 -11.48 -16.91
CA MET A 55 3.40 -12.84 -16.35
C MET A 55 4.83 -13.34 -16.19
N ALA A 56 5.33 -13.33 -14.96
CA ALA A 56 6.63 -13.90 -14.64
C ALA A 56 6.59 -15.42 -14.81
N LYS A 57 7.60 -15.97 -15.48
CA LYS A 57 7.83 -17.42 -15.52
C LYS A 57 8.38 -17.87 -14.18
N PRO A 58 8.12 -19.11 -13.73
CA PRO A 58 8.85 -19.68 -12.61
C PRO A 58 10.36 -19.56 -12.86
N VAL A 59 11.09 -19.14 -11.83
CA VAL A 59 12.55 -19.00 -11.92
C VAL A 59 13.18 -20.36 -11.78
N GLU A 60 13.98 -20.78 -12.76
CA GLU A 60 14.80 -21.96 -12.69
C GLU A 60 16.16 -21.61 -12.03
N GLU A 61 16.86 -22.61 -11.47
CA GLU A 61 18.18 -22.40 -10.84
C GLU A 61 19.19 -21.73 -11.79
N ALA A 62 19.10 -22.02 -13.08
CA ALA A 62 19.91 -21.41 -14.13
C ALA A 62 19.67 -19.89 -14.29
N ASP A 63 18.51 -19.39 -13.91
CA ASP A 63 18.11 -17.98 -14.05
C ASP A 63 18.46 -17.13 -12.81
N LEU A 64 18.84 -17.76 -11.69
CA LEU A 64 19.16 -17.06 -10.44
C LEU A 64 20.26 -15.98 -10.58
N PRO A 65 21.37 -16.18 -11.35
CA PRO A 65 22.36 -15.13 -11.54
C PRO A 65 21.78 -13.88 -12.23
N GLU A 66 20.88 -14.05 -13.19
CA GLU A 66 20.23 -12.94 -13.87
C GLU A 66 19.23 -12.25 -12.95
N LEU A 67 18.42 -13.00 -12.23
CA LEU A 67 17.49 -12.46 -11.24
C LEU A 67 18.24 -11.60 -10.19
N ASN A 68 19.34 -12.09 -9.64
CA ASN A 68 20.16 -11.34 -8.68
C ASN A 68 20.63 -10.00 -9.26
N ARG A 69 21.22 -10.01 -10.47
CA ARG A 69 21.67 -8.78 -11.14
C ARG A 69 20.52 -7.81 -11.40
N SER A 70 19.39 -8.33 -11.87
CA SER A 70 18.21 -7.55 -12.17
C SER A 70 17.65 -6.85 -10.93
N LEU A 71 17.47 -7.55 -9.81
CA LEU A 71 16.99 -6.99 -8.56
C LEU A 71 17.90 -5.86 -8.05
N ILE A 72 19.22 -6.07 -8.07
CA ILE A 72 20.20 -5.04 -7.64
C ILE A 72 20.09 -3.80 -8.55
N ALA A 73 20.03 -4.01 -9.86
CA ALA A 73 19.94 -2.91 -10.83
C ALA A 73 18.65 -2.10 -10.68
N HIS A 74 17.51 -2.78 -10.56
CA HIS A 74 16.21 -2.12 -10.35
C HIS A 74 16.19 -1.27 -9.07
N VAL A 75 16.65 -1.83 -7.96
CA VAL A 75 16.73 -1.11 -6.68
C VAL A 75 17.58 0.16 -6.83
N ALA A 76 18.76 0.07 -7.44
CA ALA A 76 19.63 1.22 -7.65
C ALA A 76 18.99 2.29 -8.53
N ASN A 77 18.35 1.87 -9.63
CA ASN A 77 17.66 2.77 -10.54
C ASN A 77 16.48 3.49 -9.88
N ILE A 78 15.66 2.76 -9.12
CA ILE A 78 14.49 3.34 -8.44
C ILE A 78 14.92 4.37 -7.39
N VAL A 79 15.92 4.05 -6.58
CA VAL A 79 16.45 4.98 -5.57
C VAL A 79 17.01 6.24 -6.24
N LYS A 80 17.73 6.09 -7.36
CA LYS A 80 18.21 7.24 -8.15
C LYS A 80 17.05 8.06 -8.69
N LEU A 81 16.04 7.39 -9.28
CA LEU A 81 14.85 8.04 -9.82
C LEU A 81 14.14 8.90 -8.77
N TRP A 82 13.95 8.40 -7.57
CA TRP A 82 13.27 9.14 -6.49
C TRP A 82 14.12 10.29 -5.96
N LYS A 83 15.44 10.13 -5.86
CA LYS A 83 16.36 11.20 -5.41
C LYS A 83 16.49 12.33 -6.42
N ASP A 84 16.68 11.99 -7.68
CA ASP A 84 17.07 12.95 -8.71
C ASP A 84 15.86 13.48 -9.49
N GLY A 85 14.69 12.86 -9.34
CA GLY A 85 13.52 13.14 -10.19
C GLY A 85 13.80 12.88 -11.66
N SER A 86 14.87 12.14 -12.01
CA SER A 86 15.32 11.94 -13.37
C SER A 86 15.65 10.47 -13.68
N SER A 87 15.07 9.97 -14.76
CA SER A 87 15.56 8.77 -15.45
C SER A 87 16.55 9.21 -16.53
N GLU A 88 17.85 8.92 -16.36
CA GLU A 88 18.80 9.11 -17.45
C GLU A 88 18.52 8.07 -18.55
N GLY A 89 18.34 8.56 -19.77
CA GLY A 89 18.53 7.78 -21.00
C GLY A 89 17.37 6.98 -21.58
N LYS A 90 16.14 7.04 -21.05
CA LYS A 90 14.95 6.49 -21.72
C LYS A 90 13.99 7.62 -22.09
N GLU A 91 13.37 7.54 -23.28
CA GLU A 91 12.22 8.38 -23.63
C GLU A 91 11.13 8.14 -22.59
N VAL A 92 11.14 9.01 -21.59
CA VAL A 92 10.10 9.02 -20.56
C VAL A 92 8.93 9.80 -21.12
N ALA A 93 7.72 9.39 -20.79
CA ALA A 93 6.49 10.11 -21.06
C ALA A 93 6.66 11.62 -20.90
N PRO A 94 5.93 12.46 -21.66
CA PRO A 94 6.11 13.93 -21.64
C PRO A 94 6.16 14.51 -20.21
N PRO A 95 6.92 15.58 -19.95
CA PRO A 95 7.13 16.13 -18.62
C PRO A 95 5.87 16.41 -17.79
N ARG A 96 4.72 16.62 -18.44
CA ARG A 96 3.41 16.79 -17.78
C ARG A 96 2.85 15.49 -17.18
N GLN A 97 3.38 14.34 -17.56
CA GLN A 97 2.91 13.01 -17.08
C GLN A 97 3.79 12.43 -15.97
N ASP A 98 4.96 13.02 -15.70
CA ASP A 98 5.82 12.61 -14.57
C ASP A 98 5.60 13.51 -13.36
N PRO A 99 4.88 13.04 -12.32
CA PRO A 99 4.58 13.84 -11.14
C PRO A 99 5.80 14.25 -10.32
N LEU A 100 6.89 13.46 -10.33
CA LEU A 100 8.14 13.79 -9.65
C LEU A 100 8.77 15.03 -10.30
N ARG A 101 8.91 15.01 -11.64
CA ARG A 101 9.48 16.15 -12.39
C ARG A 101 8.58 17.38 -12.37
N ALA A 102 7.28 17.18 -12.31
CA ALA A 102 6.32 18.27 -12.20
C ALA A 102 6.25 18.88 -10.79
N GLY A 103 6.97 18.32 -9.81
CA GLY A 103 6.93 18.73 -8.41
C GLY A 103 5.63 18.41 -7.68
N ARG A 104 4.75 17.62 -8.30
CA ARG A 104 3.47 17.19 -7.71
C ARG A 104 3.65 16.04 -6.72
N LEU A 105 4.67 15.20 -6.92
CA LEU A 105 5.07 14.17 -5.99
C LEU A 105 6.43 14.51 -5.40
N ARG A 106 6.54 14.52 -4.10
CA ARG A 106 7.79 14.67 -3.36
C ARG A 106 8.06 13.41 -2.57
N TRP A 107 9.30 12.94 -2.62
CA TRP A 107 9.81 11.86 -1.80
C TRP A 107 10.80 12.40 -0.77
N ASP A 108 10.49 12.25 0.50
CA ASP A 108 11.27 12.74 1.63
C ASP A 108 11.78 11.55 2.48
N GLY A 109 12.30 10.50 1.86
CA GLY A 109 12.76 9.30 2.54
C GLY A 109 11.61 8.49 3.17
N ALA A 110 11.15 8.88 4.35
CA ALA A 110 10.10 8.16 5.06
C ALA A 110 8.67 8.45 4.54
N THR A 111 8.49 9.46 3.69
CA THR A 111 7.17 9.88 3.20
C THR A 111 7.14 10.15 1.71
N PHE A 112 5.97 9.88 1.11
CA PHE A 112 5.53 10.54 -0.11
C PHE A 112 4.56 11.67 0.23
N VAL A 113 4.66 12.78 -0.47
CA VAL A 113 3.70 13.89 -0.43
C VAL A 113 3.21 14.15 -1.85
N LEU A 114 1.91 13.96 -2.08
CA LEU A 114 1.29 14.04 -3.41
C LEU A 114 0.27 15.18 -3.48
N GLU A 115 0.45 16.05 -4.44
CA GLU A 115 -0.56 17.00 -4.89
C GLU A 115 -1.58 16.30 -5.79
N VAL A 116 -2.85 16.24 -5.36
CA VAL A 116 -3.94 15.64 -6.12
C VAL A 116 -4.87 16.71 -6.67
N GLY A 117 -5.25 16.57 -7.94
CA GLY A 117 -6.26 17.40 -8.60
C GLY A 117 -7.68 16.81 -8.46
N ALA A 118 -8.67 17.49 -9.00
CA ALA A 118 -10.06 17.05 -8.97
C ALA A 118 -10.29 15.72 -9.73
N ASP A 119 -9.51 15.49 -10.79
CA ASP A 119 -9.60 14.29 -11.63
C ASP A 119 -8.61 13.19 -11.22
N THR A 120 -7.76 13.44 -10.22
CA THR A 120 -6.81 12.44 -9.74
C THR A 120 -7.55 11.23 -9.16
N GLU A 121 -7.16 10.04 -9.59
CA GLU A 121 -7.62 8.78 -9.02
C GLU A 121 -6.46 8.02 -8.38
N LEU A 122 -6.67 7.52 -7.16
CA LEU A 122 -5.75 6.62 -6.49
C LEU A 122 -6.33 5.20 -6.55
N LEU A 123 -5.56 4.27 -7.06
CA LEU A 123 -5.81 2.83 -6.99
C LEU A 123 -4.99 2.30 -5.83
N VAL A 124 -5.63 2.01 -4.70
CA VAL A 124 -4.94 1.58 -3.48
C VAL A 124 -5.04 0.07 -3.33
N VAL A 125 -3.90 -0.59 -3.33
CA VAL A 125 -3.74 -2.04 -3.21
C VAL A 125 -3.28 -2.35 -1.78
N GLY A 126 -4.05 -3.18 -1.08
CA GLY A 126 -3.68 -3.71 0.23
C GLY A 126 -2.59 -4.77 0.13
N ASP A 127 -2.39 -5.49 1.23
CA ASP A 127 -1.43 -6.58 1.34
C ASP A 127 -1.56 -7.56 0.17
N LEU A 128 -0.45 -7.93 -0.44
CA LEU A 128 -0.43 -8.89 -1.55
C LEU A 128 0.07 -10.26 -1.14
N HIS A 129 1.01 -10.33 -0.21
CA HIS A 129 1.51 -11.58 0.35
C HIS A 129 1.75 -12.66 -0.72
N GLY A 130 2.58 -12.38 -1.71
CA GLY A 130 2.91 -13.32 -2.78
C GLY A 130 1.78 -13.65 -3.75
N CYS A 131 0.58 -13.06 -3.63
CA CYS A 131 -0.55 -13.25 -4.53
C CYS A 131 -0.36 -12.48 -5.85
N TYR A 132 0.54 -12.94 -6.70
CA TYR A 132 0.86 -12.31 -7.96
C TYR A 132 -0.32 -12.24 -8.92
N ASN A 133 -1.17 -13.29 -8.96
CA ASN A 133 -2.38 -13.27 -9.78
C ASN A 133 -3.32 -12.12 -9.40
N ASN A 134 -3.44 -11.81 -8.10
CA ASN A 134 -4.23 -10.66 -7.66
C ASN A 134 -3.64 -9.36 -8.16
N PHE A 135 -2.31 -9.21 -8.12
CA PHE A 135 -1.64 -8.02 -8.63
C PHE A 135 -1.89 -7.83 -10.13
N ILE A 136 -1.73 -8.88 -10.94
CA ILE A 136 -2.00 -8.82 -12.40
C ILE A 136 -3.47 -8.50 -12.66
N ALA A 137 -4.40 -9.14 -11.95
CA ALA A 137 -5.83 -8.87 -12.08
C ALA A 137 -6.18 -7.39 -11.77
N ILE A 138 -5.55 -6.80 -10.76
CA ILE A 138 -5.71 -5.37 -10.46
C ILE A 138 -5.25 -4.50 -11.62
N LEU A 139 -4.07 -4.77 -12.19
CA LEU A 139 -3.52 -4.00 -13.32
C LEU A 139 -4.45 -4.06 -14.54
N GLU A 140 -4.97 -5.25 -14.85
CA GLU A 140 -5.86 -5.48 -15.99
C GLU A 140 -7.25 -4.86 -15.76
N GLN A 141 -7.88 -5.11 -14.62
CA GLN A 141 -9.23 -4.60 -14.31
C GLN A 141 -9.26 -3.07 -14.17
N SER A 142 -8.17 -2.47 -13.70
CA SER A 142 -8.08 -1.02 -13.57
C SER A 142 -7.65 -0.31 -14.86
N ASP A 143 -7.22 -1.06 -15.88
CA ASP A 143 -6.59 -0.54 -17.10
C ASP A 143 -5.44 0.45 -16.79
N PHE A 144 -4.73 0.27 -15.66
CA PHE A 144 -3.78 1.26 -15.13
C PHE A 144 -2.77 1.73 -16.17
N CYS A 145 -2.12 0.79 -16.86
CA CYS A 145 -1.08 1.13 -17.84
C CYS A 145 -1.64 1.94 -19.02
N ALA A 146 -2.75 1.49 -19.60
CA ALA A 146 -3.39 2.17 -20.74
C ALA A 146 -3.92 3.56 -20.34
N ARG A 147 -4.44 3.71 -19.14
CA ARG A 147 -4.93 4.98 -18.61
C ARG A 147 -3.79 5.98 -18.39
N VAL A 148 -2.65 5.55 -17.82
CA VAL A 148 -1.46 6.41 -17.68
C VAL A 148 -0.92 6.82 -19.05
N GLU A 149 -0.81 5.87 -19.98
CA GLU A 149 -0.36 6.12 -21.36
C GLU A 149 -1.34 7.03 -22.13
N GLY A 150 -2.64 6.94 -21.82
CA GLY A 150 -3.69 7.83 -22.30
C GLY A 150 -3.70 9.22 -21.67
N GLY A 151 -2.82 9.49 -20.69
CA GLY A 151 -2.69 10.79 -20.03
C GLY A 151 -3.65 11.02 -18.89
N GLU A 152 -4.33 9.98 -18.38
CA GLU A 152 -5.17 10.09 -17.20
C GLU A 152 -4.33 10.30 -15.93
N ASP A 153 -4.90 11.05 -14.98
CA ASP A 153 -4.23 11.34 -13.70
C ASP A 153 -4.52 10.24 -12.67
N VAL A 154 -3.93 9.07 -12.89
CA VAL A 154 -4.11 7.89 -12.05
C VAL A 154 -2.80 7.47 -11.40
N PHE A 155 -2.87 7.05 -10.13
CA PHE A 155 -1.76 6.57 -9.33
C PHE A 155 -2.07 5.17 -8.79
N LEU A 156 -1.06 4.31 -8.74
CA LEU A 156 -1.12 2.98 -8.15
C LEU A 156 -0.33 3.01 -6.83
N VAL A 157 -1.03 2.83 -5.71
CA VAL A 157 -0.47 2.93 -4.36
C VAL A 157 -0.54 1.55 -3.71
N PHE A 158 0.58 1.04 -3.21
CA PHE A 158 0.65 -0.22 -2.49
C PHE A 158 0.87 0.03 -1.00
N LEU A 159 0.12 -0.67 -0.18
CA LEU A 159 0.19 -0.53 1.28
C LEU A 159 1.35 -1.31 1.92
N GLY A 160 2.11 -2.08 1.15
CA GLY A 160 3.16 -2.98 1.64
C GLY A 160 2.69 -4.42 1.76
N ASP A 161 3.45 -5.21 2.49
CA ASP A 161 3.27 -6.65 2.67
C ASP A 161 3.20 -7.41 1.33
N PHE A 162 4.27 -7.26 0.55
CA PHE A 162 4.50 -8.04 -0.67
C PHE A 162 4.98 -9.45 -0.35
N PHE A 163 5.69 -9.62 0.80
CA PHE A 163 6.37 -10.83 1.22
C PHE A 163 5.48 -11.75 2.07
N ASP A 164 5.91 -13.01 2.12
CA ASP A 164 5.41 -14.08 2.98
C ASP A 164 3.98 -14.55 2.69
N ARG A 165 3.62 -15.69 3.21
CA ARG A 165 2.31 -16.38 3.14
C ARG A 165 1.90 -16.91 1.77
N GLY A 166 2.25 -16.25 0.69
CA GLY A 166 2.03 -16.67 -0.69
C GLY A 166 3.35 -16.95 -1.40
N LEU A 167 3.26 -17.33 -2.67
CA LEU A 167 4.37 -18.04 -3.32
C LEU A 167 5.20 -17.18 -4.27
N ARG A 168 4.68 -16.02 -4.76
CA ARG A 168 5.25 -15.38 -5.94
C ARG A 168 5.70 -13.93 -5.73
N THR A 169 6.40 -13.66 -4.64
CA THR A 169 6.92 -12.32 -4.36
C THR A 169 8.15 -11.99 -5.21
N ILE A 170 9.20 -12.81 -5.11
CA ILE A 170 10.52 -12.48 -5.69
C ILE A 170 10.53 -12.62 -7.23
N GLU A 171 9.89 -13.66 -7.75
CA GLU A 171 9.86 -13.94 -9.19
C GLU A 171 8.67 -13.29 -9.92
N GLY A 172 7.68 -12.80 -9.20
CA GLY A 172 6.46 -12.22 -9.78
C GLY A 172 6.25 -10.76 -9.38
N ILE A 173 5.91 -10.53 -8.10
CA ILE A 173 5.50 -9.21 -7.62
C ILE A 173 6.63 -8.18 -7.78
N LEU A 174 7.82 -8.45 -7.24
CA LEU A 174 8.88 -7.45 -7.22
C LEU A 174 9.39 -7.06 -8.62
N PRO A 175 9.68 -7.99 -9.54
CA PRO A 175 10.09 -7.61 -10.90
C PRO A 175 9.04 -6.77 -11.62
N THR A 176 7.75 -7.12 -11.47
CA THR A 176 6.66 -6.37 -12.08
C THR A 176 6.52 -4.99 -11.45
N LEU A 177 6.56 -4.89 -10.11
CA LEU A 177 6.51 -3.63 -9.38
C LEU A 177 7.65 -2.70 -9.79
N PHE A 178 8.87 -3.21 -9.84
CA PHE A 178 10.05 -2.43 -10.21
C PHE A 178 9.98 -1.94 -11.67
N ALA A 179 9.58 -2.81 -12.59
CA ALA A 179 9.37 -2.43 -13.98
C ALA A 179 8.30 -1.34 -14.14
N LEU A 180 7.22 -1.41 -13.37
CA LEU A 180 6.16 -0.39 -13.37
C LEU A 180 6.66 0.95 -12.80
N ILE A 181 7.44 0.94 -11.70
CA ILE A 181 8.02 2.16 -11.12
C ILE A 181 8.96 2.83 -12.13
N GLU A 182 9.79 2.05 -12.82
CA GLU A 182 10.71 2.59 -13.82
C GLU A 182 10.00 3.07 -15.10
N LYS A 183 8.94 2.36 -15.51
CA LYS A 183 8.17 2.72 -16.71
C LYS A 183 7.28 3.93 -16.48
N TYR A 184 6.70 4.07 -15.29
CA TYR A 184 5.76 5.13 -14.92
C TYR A 184 6.24 5.89 -13.68
N PRO A 185 7.34 6.66 -13.80
CA PRO A 185 7.93 7.37 -12.68
C PRO A 185 6.92 8.24 -11.94
N GLY A 186 6.91 8.13 -10.61
CA GLY A 186 6.00 8.91 -9.76
C GLY A 186 4.52 8.53 -9.85
N ARG A 187 4.15 7.49 -10.62
CA ARG A 187 2.77 6.99 -10.70
C ARG A 187 2.53 5.72 -9.91
N VAL A 188 3.59 5.01 -9.56
CA VAL A 188 3.55 3.76 -8.78
C VAL A 188 4.27 3.99 -7.46
N LEU A 189 3.53 3.93 -6.37
CA LEU A 189 3.93 4.38 -5.05
C LEU A 189 3.84 3.22 -4.04
N PRO A 190 4.92 2.43 -3.87
CA PRO A 190 4.96 1.41 -2.83
C PRO A 190 5.18 2.04 -1.46
N LEU A 191 4.49 1.53 -0.44
CA LEU A 191 4.80 1.76 0.96
C LEU A 191 5.41 0.49 1.56
N GLN A 192 6.18 0.66 2.63
CA GLN A 192 6.75 -0.45 3.38
C GLN A 192 5.69 -1.08 4.28
N GLY A 193 5.54 -2.41 4.21
CA GLY A 193 4.81 -3.21 5.18
C GLY A 193 5.73 -3.78 6.26
N ASN A 194 5.15 -4.46 7.23
CA ASN A 194 5.92 -5.05 8.32
C ASN A 194 6.68 -6.32 7.88
N HIS A 195 6.22 -7.02 6.83
CA HIS A 195 6.91 -8.19 6.26
C HIS A 195 8.13 -7.80 5.41
N GLU A 196 8.26 -6.55 5.00
CA GLU A 196 9.47 -6.02 4.35
C GLU A 196 10.55 -5.60 5.35
N LEU A 197 10.22 -5.53 6.66
CA LEU A 197 11.19 -5.12 7.68
C LEU A 197 12.21 -6.22 7.95
N VAL A 198 13.47 -5.94 7.68
CA VAL A 198 14.59 -6.85 7.93
C VAL A 198 15.66 -6.19 8.78
N LEU A 199 16.39 -6.99 9.54
CA LEU A 199 17.48 -6.56 10.41
C LEU A 199 18.82 -7.14 9.93
N PRO A 200 19.95 -6.50 10.27
CA PRO A 200 21.25 -7.13 10.09
C PRO A 200 21.33 -8.43 10.88
N ALA A 201 21.74 -9.51 10.23
CA ALA A 201 21.95 -10.80 10.87
C ALA A 201 23.33 -10.89 11.54
N ARG A 202 23.42 -11.65 12.64
CA ARG A 202 24.72 -11.98 13.26
C ARG A 202 25.52 -12.84 12.29
N GLY A 203 26.67 -12.37 11.88
CA GLY A 203 27.52 -13.08 10.90
C GLY A 203 27.39 -12.56 9.45
N GLY A 204 26.62 -11.51 9.24
CA GLY A 204 26.39 -10.90 7.93
C GLY A 204 25.05 -11.30 7.31
N GLY A 205 24.62 -10.57 6.29
CA GLY A 205 23.31 -10.75 5.67
C GLY A 205 22.16 -10.05 6.41
N ILE A 206 20.96 -10.50 6.16
CA ILE A 206 19.73 -9.96 6.75
C ILE A 206 18.90 -11.06 7.40
N GLN A 207 18.08 -10.68 8.36
CA GLN A 207 17.05 -11.53 8.97
C GLN A 207 15.72 -10.80 8.99
N PRO A 208 14.59 -11.47 8.66
CA PRO A 208 13.27 -10.88 8.78
C PRO A 208 12.95 -10.52 10.22
N TYR A 209 12.17 -9.45 10.39
CA TYR A 209 11.65 -9.05 11.69
C TYR A 209 10.29 -9.71 11.98
N SER A 210 9.49 -9.93 10.94
CA SER A 210 8.16 -10.55 11.02
C SER A 210 8.24 -12.08 11.06
N SER A 211 7.18 -12.72 11.56
CA SER A 211 6.96 -14.17 11.50
C SER A 211 5.49 -14.42 11.14
N PRO A 212 5.21 -15.35 10.21
CA PRO A 212 6.17 -16.17 9.45
C PRO A 212 7.00 -15.33 8.49
N SER A 213 8.15 -15.88 8.05
CA SER A 213 9.12 -15.28 7.15
C SER A 213 9.46 -16.20 5.98
N ASP A 214 8.45 -16.95 5.53
CA ASP A 214 8.59 -18.06 4.57
C ASP A 214 9.20 -17.63 3.24
N THR A 215 8.90 -16.44 2.73
CA THR A 215 9.55 -15.92 1.51
C THR A 215 11.01 -15.62 1.74
N TRP A 216 11.35 -14.88 2.81
CA TRP A 216 12.72 -14.55 3.13
C TRP A 216 13.56 -15.80 3.43
N ASP A 217 13.01 -16.75 4.19
CA ASP A 217 13.68 -17.99 4.56
C ASP A 217 13.98 -18.88 3.34
N PHE A 218 13.02 -18.99 2.42
CA PHE A 218 13.20 -19.71 1.17
C PHE A 218 14.26 -19.03 0.29
N TRP A 219 14.13 -17.74 0.05
CA TRP A 219 15.00 -17.03 -0.89
C TRP A 219 16.38 -16.71 -0.33
N ALA A 220 16.58 -16.76 1.00
CA ALA A 220 17.90 -16.64 1.62
C ALA A 220 18.88 -17.73 1.15
N GLY A 221 18.38 -18.90 0.73
CA GLY A 221 19.18 -19.97 0.15
C GLY A 221 19.43 -19.87 -1.36
N HIS A 222 18.73 -18.97 -2.06
CA HIS A 222 18.74 -18.88 -3.53
C HIS A 222 19.28 -17.55 -4.04
N LEU A 223 19.02 -16.44 -3.35
CA LEU A 223 19.55 -15.14 -3.73
C LEU A 223 20.97 -14.93 -3.16
N SER A 224 21.76 -14.14 -3.86
CA SER A 224 23.07 -13.72 -3.35
C SER A 224 22.91 -12.80 -2.14
N ALA A 225 23.89 -12.80 -1.24
CA ALA A 225 23.91 -11.90 -0.08
C ALA A 225 23.85 -10.41 -0.50
N GLU A 226 24.36 -10.08 -1.68
CA GLU A 226 24.30 -8.73 -2.25
C GLU A 226 22.86 -8.37 -2.65
N ALA A 227 22.13 -9.25 -3.34
CA ALA A 227 20.73 -9.03 -3.73
C ALA A 227 19.82 -8.93 -2.51
N LEU A 228 19.97 -9.83 -1.54
CA LEU A 228 19.23 -9.78 -0.26
C LEU A 228 19.53 -8.47 0.48
N GLY A 229 20.80 -8.08 0.55
CA GLY A 229 21.20 -6.82 1.17
C GLY A 229 20.64 -5.59 0.46
N ALA A 230 20.60 -5.60 -0.87
CA ALA A 230 20.02 -4.52 -1.68
C ALA A 230 18.51 -4.40 -1.42
N LEU A 231 17.75 -5.51 -1.43
CA LEU A 231 16.33 -5.53 -1.12
C LEU A 231 16.07 -5.05 0.31
N GLY A 232 16.81 -5.54 1.29
CA GLY A 232 16.67 -5.12 2.69
C GLY A 232 16.94 -3.62 2.88
N GLN A 233 17.96 -3.07 2.22
CA GLN A 233 18.24 -1.64 2.27
C GLN A 233 17.16 -0.83 1.54
N PHE A 234 16.66 -1.32 0.42
CA PHE A 234 15.60 -0.68 -0.33
C PHE A 234 14.35 -0.49 0.54
N PHE A 235 13.83 -1.56 1.10
CA PHE A 235 12.65 -1.49 1.92
C PHE A 235 12.88 -0.71 3.22
N ASN A 236 13.97 -0.96 3.93
CA ASN A 236 14.22 -0.30 5.21
C ASN A 236 14.56 1.20 5.10
N LYS A 237 15.04 1.69 3.95
CA LYS A 237 15.56 3.06 3.83
C LYS A 237 14.90 3.88 2.74
N ALA A 238 14.58 3.26 1.60
CA ALA A 238 14.09 4.00 0.44
C ALA A 238 12.57 3.98 0.32
N VAL A 239 11.92 2.84 0.55
CA VAL A 239 10.46 2.74 0.45
C VAL A 239 9.79 3.51 1.59
N PRO A 240 8.91 4.49 1.33
CA PRO A 240 8.27 5.28 2.37
C PRO A 240 7.35 4.48 3.30
N LEU A 241 7.13 5.00 4.49
CA LEU A 241 6.18 4.45 5.47
C LEU A 241 4.76 4.98 5.25
N MET A 242 4.64 6.21 4.73
CA MET A 242 3.36 6.90 4.59
C MET A 242 3.29 7.71 3.31
N LEU A 243 2.07 7.88 2.78
CA LEU A 243 1.73 8.82 1.71
C LEU A 243 0.73 9.85 2.24
N PHE A 244 0.99 11.12 1.99
CA PHE A 244 0.10 12.24 2.29
C PHE A 244 -0.39 12.88 0.99
N CYS A 245 -1.71 12.98 0.83
CA CYS A 245 -2.32 13.62 -0.32
C CYS A 245 -2.93 14.97 0.06
N SER A 246 -2.80 15.97 -0.81
CA SER A 246 -3.30 17.33 -0.56
C SER A 246 -4.80 17.44 -0.34
N ASN A 247 -5.59 16.41 -0.74
CA ASN A 247 -7.03 16.34 -0.49
C ASN A 247 -7.42 15.78 0.89
N GLY A 248 -6.43 15.54 1.77
CA GLY A 248 -6.66 15.04 3.12
C GLY A 248 -6.74 13.52 3.24
N VAL A 249 -6.32 12.77 2.22
CA VAL A 249 -6.10 11.33 2.31
C VAL A 249 -4.70 11.06 2.82
N VAL A 250 -4.59 10.21 3.85
CA VAL A 250 -3.32 9.65 4.33
C VAL A 250 -3.34 8.15 4.11
N VAL A 251 -2.20 7.60 3.74
CA VAL A 251 -2.05 6.17 3.49
C VAL A 251 -0.87 5.65 4.31
N SER A 252 -1.05 4.52 5.01
CA SER A 252 0.01 3.82 5.74
C SER A 252 -0.19 2.31 5.61
N HIS A 253 0.82 1.51 5.99
CA HIS A 253 0.64 0.06 6.01
C HIS A 253 -0.35 -0.38 7.10
N ALA A 254 -0.08 -0.05 8.37
CA ALA A 254 -0.91 -0.48 9.49
C ALA A 254 -1.46 0.69 10.29
N GLY A 255 -0.63 1.37 11.04
CA GLY A 255 -1.04 2.34 12.02
C GLY A 255 -0.59 3.77 11.74
N ILE A 256 -0.50 4.50 12.83
CA ILE A 256 -0.11 5.90 12.89
C ILE A 256 1.12 6.05 13.80
N PRO A 257 1.86 7.16 13.73
CA PRO A 257 2.94 7.45 14.67
C PRO A 257 2.50 7.37 16.14
N ASP A 258 3.44 7.04 17.02
CA ASP A 258 3.19 7.00 18.46
C ASP A 258 2.83 8.37 19.05
N ASP A 259 2.22 8.35 20.26
CA ASP A 259 1.69 9.53 20.92
C ASP A 259 2.77 10.58 21.21
N ASP A 260 3.98 10.16 21.61
CA ASP A 260 5.08 11.07 21.94
C ASP A 260 5.57 11.79 20.66
N PHE A 261 5.67 11.06 19.56
CA PHE A 261 6.01 11.65 18.27
C PHE A 261 4.93 12.64 17.81
N VAL A 262 3.64 12.23 17.85
CA VAL A 262 2.51 13.08 17.45
C VAL A 262 2.42 14.35 18.31
N ALA A 263 2.68 14.25 19.61
CA ALA A 263 2.69 15.40 20.49
C ALA A 263 3.77 16.43 20.09
N GLY A 264 4.94 15.95 19.68
CA GLY A 264 6.08 16.79 19.30
C GLY A 264 6.05 17.29 17.85
N MET A 265 5.29 16.65 16.94
CA MET A 265 5.28 17.00 15.53
C MET A 265 4.55 18.31 15.24
N LYS A 266 5.06 19.06 14.27
CA LYS A 266 4.48 20.30 13.75
C LYS A 266 3.73 20.10 12.44
N GLY A 267 4.13 19.12 11.63
CA GLY A 267 3.55 18.80 10.34
C GLY A 267 4.12 17.50 9.76
N VAL A 268 3.78 17.23 8.51
CA VAL A 268 4.20 16.03 7.77
C VAL A 268 5.72 15.95 7.63
N GLU A 269 6.40 17.11 7.54
CA GLU A 269 7.85 17.23 7.37
C GLU A 269 8.65 16.61 8.54
N ASP A 270 8.04 16.51 9.72
CA ASP A 270 8.73 15.88 10.86
C ASP A 270 8.88 14.36 10.67
N LEU A 271 7.99 13.72 9.89
CA LEU A 271 8.09 12.30 9.55
C LEU A 271 9.28 11.98 8.64
N ALA A 272 9.70 12.92 7.79
CA ALA A 272 10.90 12.76 6.96
C ALA A 272 12.17 12.54 7.81
N ARG A 273 12.19 13.05 9.05
CA ARG A 273 13.32 12.89 9.99
C ARG A 273 13.49 11.46 10.53
N LEU A 274 12.53 10.58 10.27
CA LEU A 274 12.66 9.15 10.59
C LEU A 274 13.71 8.45 9.71
N GLU A 275 14.25 9.13 8.69
CA GLU A 275 15.33 8.62 7.86
C GLU A 275 16.56 8.27 8.72
N GLY A 276 17.10 7.07 8.54
CA GLY A 276 18.28 6.59 9.26
C GLY A 276 18.05 5.85 10.60
N ALA A 277 16.94 6.12 11.29
CA ALA A 277 16.58 5.39 12.52
C ALA A 277 15.39 4.43 12.32
N ARG A 278 14.94 4.25 11.07
CA ARG A 278 13.64 3.66 10.71
C ARG A 278 13.40 2.27 11.28
N ALA A 279 14.35 1.36 11.08
CA ALA A 279 14.09 -0.07 11.27
C ALA A 279 13.61 -0.46 12.67
N LEU A 280 13.98 0.29 13.72
CA LEU A 280 13.61 0.00 15.10
C LEU A 280 13.12 1.23 15.88
N SER A 281 12.81 2.35 15.20
CA SER A 281 12.21 3.47 15.91
C SER A 281 10.78 3.09 16.37
N PRO A 282 10.37 3.44 17.59
CA PRO A 282 9.00 3.20 18.05
C PRO A 282 7.95 3.73 17.08
N THR A 283 8.20 4.89 16.49
CA THR A 283 7.32 5.54 15.52
C THR A 283 7.15 4.71 14.25
N ALA A 284 8.25 4.23 13.64
CA ALA A 284 8.19 3.37 12.46
C ALA A 284 7.48 2.03 12.76
N LEU A 285 7.80 1.44 13.93
CA LEU A 285 7.14 0.20 14.36
C LEU A 285 5.65 0.39 14.58
N ASN A 286 5.22 1.53 15.14
CA ASN A 286 3.78 1.82 15.26
C ASN A 286 3.09 1.96 13.89
N ILE A 287 3.71 2.64 12.93
CA ILE A 287 3.17 2.77 11.57
C ILE A 287 3.05 1.39 10.89
N LEU A 288 3.99 0.48 11.15
CA LEU A 288 4.05 -0.84 10.49
C LEU A 288 3.22 -1.93 11.18
N TRP A 289 2.82 -1.77 12.47
CA TRP A 289 2.31 -2.88 13.25
C TRP A 289 1.02 -2.60 14.05
N THR A 290 0.61 -1.34 14.20
CA THR A 290 -0.50 -1.06 15.11
C THR A 290 -1.84 -1.05 14.41
N ASP A 291 -2.85 -1.59 15.09
CA ASP A 291 -4.22 -1.69 14.60
C ASP A 291 -5.15 -0.70 15.27
N PRO A 292 -6.25 -0.30 14.61
CA PRO A 292 -7.27 0.51 15.23
C PRO A 292 -8.05 -0.31 16.28
N ALA A 293 -8.33 0.29 17.43
CA ALA A 293 -9.14 -0.32 18.48
C ALA A 293 -10.40 0.50 18.76
N GLU A 294 -11.43 -0.18 19.22
CA GLU A 294 -12.63 0.52 19.70
C GLU A 294 -12.35 1.32 20.96
N GLY A 295 -12.88 2.54 21.02
CA GLY A 295 -12.81 3.40 22.19
C GLY A 295 -11.75 4.51 22.13
N PRO A 296 -11.79 5.45 23.08
CA PRO A 296 -10.99 6.67 23.02
C PRO A 296 -9.55 6.50 23.47
N PHE A 297 -9.24 5.44 24.22
CA PHE A 297 -7.92 5.23 24.81
C PHE A 297 -7.60 3.76 24.98
N TYR A 298 -6.44 3.34 24.51
CA TYR A 298 -5.89 2.01 24.74
C TYR A 298 -4.63 2.07 25.59
N ARG A 299 -4.59 1.32 26.67
CA ARG A 299 -3.43 1.27 27.56
C ARG A 299 -2.46 0.19 27.06
N ILE A 300 -1.28 0.61 26.69
CA ILE A 300 -0.23 -0.17 26.07
C ILE A 300 0.36 -1.19 27.05
N ARG A 301 0.30 -2.49 26.71
CA ARG A 301 1.10 -3.53 27.37
C ARG A 301 2.37 -3.86 26.59
N ASN A 302 2.35 -3.69 25.26
CA ASN A 302 3.49 -3.90 24.37
C ASN A 302 3.58 -2.72 23.39
N PRO A 303 4.67 -1.92 23.42
CA PRO A 303 4.78 -0.73 22.58
C PRO A 303 4.79 -1.02 21.07
N ILE A 304 5.14 -2.24 20.64
CA ILE A 304 5.28 -2.60 19.23
C ILE A 304 3.92 -3.02 18.60
N HIS A 305 2.99 -3.54 19.40
CA HIS A 305 1.70 -4.05 18.91
C HIS A 305 0.52 -3.38 19.66
N SER A 306 0.72 -2.17 20.12
CA SER A 306 -0.34 -1.48 20.83
C SER A 306 -1.31 -0.85 19.89
N PRO A 307 -2.59 -1.25 19.94
CA PRO A 307 -3.60 -0.61 19.11
C PRO A 307 -3.73 0.87 19.47
N PHE A 308 -4.11 1.67 18.48
CA PHE A 308 -4.46 3.07 18.68
C PHE A 308 -5.98 3.25 18.74
N GLY A 309 -6.42 4.11 19.66
CA GLY A 309 -7.84 4.46 19.81
C GLY A 309 -8.20 5.73 19.04
N THR A 310 -9.48 6.12 19.12
CA THR A 310 -10.01 7.31 18.44
C THR A 310 -9.29 8.60 18.86
N ARG A 311 -8.82 8.70 20.11
CA ARG A 311 -8.10 9.88 20.59
C ARG A 311 -6.74 10.07 19.91
N GLN A 312 -5.94 9.00 19.78
CA GLN A 312 -4.66 9.02 19.08
C GLN A 312 -4.87 9.32 17.61
N PHE A 313 -5.87 8.66 17.01
CA PHE A 313 -6.27 8.89 15.63
C PHE A 313 -6.64 10.35 15.37
N ASP A 314 -7.51 10.94 16.20
CA ASP A 314 -7.94 12.33 16.04
C ASP A 314 -6.78 13.32 16.23
N ALA A 315 -5.89 13.05 17.18
CA ALA A 315 -4.70 13.87 17.41
C ALA A 315 -3.78 13.87 16.19
N PHE A 316 -3.47 12.68 15.63
CA PHE A 316 -2.64 12.56 14.44
C PHE A 316 -3.29 13.21 13.21
N MET A 317 -4.55 12.85 12.91
CA MET A 317 -5.27 13.38 11.74
C MET A 317 -5.39 14.91 11.81
N GLY A 318 -5.61 15.46 13.00
CA GLY A 318 -5.63 16.91 13.22
C GLY A 318 -4.28 17.58 12.98
N LYS A 319 -3.17 16.94 13.36
CA LYS A 319 -1.81 17.46 13.12
C LYS A 319 -1.45 17.55 11.66
N VAL A 320 -1.86 16.55 10.86
CA VAL A 320 -1.56 16.50 9.42
C VAL A 320 -2.67 17.08 8.53
N GLY A 321 -3.77 17.57 9.12
CA GLY A 321 -4.90 18.14 8.39
C GLY A 321 -5.67 17.13 7.54
N ALA A 322 -5.62 15.85 7.92
CA ALA A 322 -6.22 14.76 7.15
C ALA A 322 -7.65 14.42 7.60
N THR A 323 -8.40 13.81 6.69
CA THR A 323 -9.81 13.44 6.90
C THR A 323 -10.08 11.96 6.69
N LEU A 324 -9.18 11.24 5.98
CA LEU A 324 -9.27 9.81 5.72
C LEU A 324 -7.91 9.16 5.89
N LEU A 325 -7.84 8.08 6.67
CA LEU A 325 -6.71 7.15 6.68
C LEU A 325 -7.07 5.88 5.91
N VAL A 326 -6.25 5.49 4.95
CA VAL A 326 -6.32 4.21 4.24
C VAL A 326 -5.16 3.33 4.69
N ARG A 327 -5.45 2.10 5.11
CA ARG A 327 -4.44 1.16 5.62
C ARG A 327 -4.69 -0.28 5.17
N GLY A 328 -3.72 -1.16 5.38
CA GLY A 328 -3.73 -2.60 5.13
C GLY A 328 -3.60 -3.43 6.41
N HIS A 329 -2.68 -4.39 6.42
CA HIS A 329 -2.19 -5.19 7.55
C HIS A 329 -3.18 -6.22 8.12
N GLU A 330 -4.44 -5.90 8.26
CA GLU A 330 -5.45 -6.81 8.79
C GLU A 330 -6.26 -7.46 7.68
N ALA A 331 -6.29 -8.79 7.67
CA ALA A 331 -7.15 -9.54 6.75
C ALA A 331 -8.62 -9.32 7.09
N LYS A 332 -9.35 -8.64 6.22
CA LYS A 332 -10.79 -8.43 6.34
C LYS A 332 -11.54 -9.38 5.40
N ALA A 333 -12.58 -10.05 5.90
CA ALA A 333 -13.30 -11.08 5.14
C ALA A 333 -13.82 -10.58 3.79
N ASP A 334 -14.31 -9.34 3.74
CA ASP A 334 -14.81 -8.71 2.52
C ASP A 334 -13.74 -7.87 1.80
N GLY A 335 -12.46 -8.02 2.16
CA GLY A 335 -11.33 -7.29 1.58
C GLY A 335 -11.28 -5.81 1.93
N VAL A 336 -12.31 -5.27 2.57
CA VAL A 336 -12.41 -3.87 2.97
C VAL A 336 -13.24 -3.74 4.25
N GLU A 337 -12.85 -2.83 5.14
CA GLU A 337 -13.63 -2.49 6.34
C GLU A 337 -13.47 -1.02 6.71
N PHE A 338 -14.58 -0.38 7.09
CA PHE A 338 -14.58 0.97 7.63
C PHE A 338 -14.62 0.97 9.16
N THR A 339 -13.75 1.79 9.75
CA THR A 339 -13.76 2.06 11.18
C THR A 339 -13.74 3.58 11.45
N TYR A 340 -13.82 3.97 12.72
CA TYR A 340 -13.80 5.38 13.19
C TYR A 340 -14.77 6.29 12.39
N PRO A 341 -16.04 6.00 12.46
CA PRO A 341 -17.16 6.40 11.59
C PRO A 341 -16.75 6.96 10.22
N GLY A 342 -16.27 6.04 9.33
CA GLY A 342 -15.97 6.37 7.93
C GLY A 342 -14.70 7.19 7.69
N ARG A 343 -13.81 7.29 8.70
CA ARG A 343 -12.56 8.06 8.59
C ARG A 343 -11.31 7.20 8.50
N LEU A 344 -11.45 5.89 8.70
CA LEU A 344 -10.40 4.91 8.50
C LEU A 344 -10.96 3.77 7.66
N VAL A 345 -10.24 3.36 6.62
CA VAL A 345 -10.56 2.20 5.80
C VAL A 345 -9.38 1.24 5.77
N THR A 346 -9.64 -0.02 6.09
CA THR A 346 -8.69 -1.12 5.93
C THR A 346 -8.94 -1.81 4.60
N VAL A 347 -7.91 -2.04 3.79
CA VAL A 347 -7.98 -2.70 2.48
C VAL A 347 -7.06 -3.92 2.49
N PHE A 348 -7.55 -5.05 2.01
CA PHE A 348 -6.79 -6.29 1.94
C PHE A 348 -6.94 -6.95 0.57
N SER A 349 -5.83 -7.14 -0.13
CA SER A 349 -5.79 -7.57 -1.54
C SER A 349 -5.24 -8.98 -1.72
N ALA A 350 -4.78 -9.64 -0.63
CA ALA A 350 -4.29 -11.02 -0.68
C ALA A 350 -5.41 -12.06 -0.50
N GLY A 351 -5.11 -13.31 -0.86
CA GLY A 351 -6.01 -14.44 -0.65
C GLY A 351 -6.96 -14.69 -1.82
N GLY A 352 -8.11 -15.25 -1.50
CA GLY A 352 -9.09 -15.76 -2.46
C GLY A 352 -9.12 -17.28 -2.50
N ALA A 353 -10.33 -17.87 -2.44
CA ALA A 353 -10.53 -19.32 -2.28
C ALA A 353 -9.88 -20.19 -3.38
N LEU A 354 -9.74 -19.62 -4.57
CA LEU A 354 -9.21 -20.32 -5.76
C LEU A 354 -7.85 -19.77 -6.21
N ASN A 355 -7.24 -18.86 -5.44
CA ASN A 355 -5.95 -18.26 -5.83
C ASN A 355 -4.80 -19.24 -5.53
N PRO A 356 -4.16 -19.82 -6.54
CA PRO A 356 -3.04 -20.76 -6.32
C PRO A 356 -1.82 -20.07 -5.72
N ASP A 357 -1.61 -18.77 -5.98
CA ASP A 357 -0.46 -18.03 -5.46
C ASP A 357 -0.57 -17.78 -3.94
N ALA A 358 -1.77 -17.87 -3.37
CA ALA A 358 -1.99 -17.66 -1.95
C ALA A 358 -1.40 -18.77 -1.06
N GLY A 359 -0.98 -19.91 -1.64
CA GLY A 359 -0.41 -21.02 -0.87
C GLY A 359 -1.34 -21.58 0.22
N GLY A 360 -2.66 -21.38 0.06
CA GLY A 360 -3.66 -21.75 1.08
C GLY A 360 -3.89 -20.67 2.16
N SER A 361 -3.19 -19.55 2.09
CA SER A 361 -3.39 -18.40 3.00
C SER A 361 -4.65 -17.63 2.63
N TYR A 362 -5.36 -17.16 3.65
CA TYR A 362 -6.56 -16.32 3.50
C TYR A 362 -7.66 -16.83 2.54
N PRO A 363 -8.05 -18.12 2.60
CA PRO A 363 -8.99 -18.72 1.63
C PRO A 363 -10.42 -18.17 1.75
N ARG A 364 -10.73 -17.50 2.85
CA ARG A 364 -12.06 -16.90 3.11
C ARG A 364 -12.13 -15.41 2.82
N VAL A 365 -11.02 -14.79 2.46
CA VAL A 365 -10.98 -13.38 2.10
C VAL A 365 -11.52 -13.22 0.68
N ARG A 366 -12.33 -12.21 0.47
CA ARG A 366 -12.72 -11.68 -0.85
C ARG A 366 -11.80 -10.51 -1.16
N PRO A 367 -10.67 -10.73 -1.84
CA PRO A 367 -9.66 -9.69 -1.99
C PRO A 367 -10.21 -8.53 -2.83
N ARG A 368 -9.86 -7.30 -2.39
CA ARG A 368 -10.28 -6.06 -3.05
C ARG A 368 -9.12 -5.09 -3.15
N TYR A 369 -9.23 -4.15 -4.07
CA TYR A 369 -8.49 -2.90 -4.07
C TYR A 369 -9.44 -1.71 -3.98
N LEU A 370 -8.96 -0.57 -3.52
CA LEU A 370 -9.78 0.62 -3.32
C LEU A 370 -9.46 1.66 -4.40
N ARG A 371 -10.48 2.22 -5.01
CA ARG A 371 -10.38 3.36 -5.92
C ARG A 371 -10.86 4.60 -5.20
N ILE A 372 -10.06 5.67 -5.25
CA ILE A 372 -10.37 6.95 -4.58
C ILE A 372 -10.34 8.05 -5.62
N ARG A 373 -11.46 8.72 -5.84
CA ARG A 373 -11.57 9.90 -6.70
C ARG A 373 -12.43 10.96 -6.04
N GLY A 374 -11.87 12.15 -5.84
CA GLY A 374 -12.53 13.20 -5.08
C GLY A 374 -12.89 12.75 -3.65
N ARG A 375 -14.17 12.53 -3.38
CA ARG A 375 -14.70 12.02 -2.10
C ARG A 375 -15.36 10.64 -2.24
N GLU A 376 -15.26 10.04 -3.38
CA GLU A 376 -15.82 8.73 -3.67
C GLU A 376 -14.78 7.65 -3.42
N LEU A 377 -15.20 6.59 -2.74
CA LEU A 377 -14.43 5.38 -2.49
C LEU A 377 -15.18 4.21 -3.14
N VAL A 378 -14.48 3.46 -3.99
CA VAL A 378 -15.04 2.27 -4.63
C VAL A 378 -14.17 1.06 -4.26
N ALA A 379 -14.75 0.12 -3.52
CA ALA A 379 -14.12 -1.15 -3.18
C ALA A 379 -14.32 -2.14 -4.33
N SER A 380 -13.33 -2.29 -5.20
CA SER A 380 -13.39 -3.13 -6.38
C SER A 380 -12.93 -4.55 -6.07
N ALA A 381 -13.75 -5.54 -6.43
CA ALA A 381 -13.41 -6.95 -6.25
C ALA A 381 -12.30 -7.36 -7.21
N ILE A 382 -11.29 -8.07 -6.69
CA ILE A 382 -10.24 -8.68 -7.51
C ILE A 382 -10.79 -10.00 -8.07
N ARG A 383 -10.88 -10.08 -9.39
CA ARG A 383 -11.40 -11.24 -10.12
C ARG A 383 -10.38 -11.68 -11.14
N TRP A 384 -10.10 -12.93 -11.16
CA TRP A 384 -9.30 -13.60 -12.18
C TRP A 384 -10.02 -14.88 -12.58
N ASP A 385 -10.01 -15.19 -13.88
CA ASP A 385 -10.66 -16.39 -14.39
C ASP A 385 -9.84 -17.63 -14.02
N SER A 386 -10.54 -18.62 -13.48
CA SER A 386 -10.00 -19.95 -13.12
C SER A 386 -9.76 -20.80 -14.36
#